data_48b2d44fae0eae82218489533acf1bdf
#
_entry.id   48b2d44fae0eae82218489533acf1bdf
#
_cell.length_a   1.000
_cell.length_b   1.000
_cell.length_c   1.000
_cell.angle_alpha   90.00
_cell.angle_beta   90.00
_cell.angle_gamma   90.00
#
_symmetry.space_group_name_H-M   'P 1'
#
loop_
_entity.id
_entity.type
_entity.pdbx_description
1 polymer ?
#
loop_
_entity_poly.entity_id
_entity_poly.type
_entity_poly.pdbx_seq_one_letter_code
_entity_poly.pdbx_strand_id
1 'polypeptide(L)'
;MDIEYLLWFQNFREATGNIFTPFMAGYSDFAVSILAFVPAIIYWCMNKRNGLYLFTSYGVSRFINGILKVIFCVYRPWIRDSRIIPVEDAIKSATGYSFPSGHVMNTTPMFGGIGVIARKKYAWISFLCAIGILLTAISRNYLGVHTPQDVFVGMIFGLLVLYFVAKIFAYIVKNPEKENYFIAAGLILCVLAVIYVKNKSYPMDYVDGKLIVDPKKMMSDTYKDIGIFAGVLIGRYVEKTFVKFSPDGLNIKSVLLAVIGCVLYHYIHYGFRDIVRELMGKDLGNFASMFSLMFFTIALWPVVLKIFKASK
;
A
#
# COMPACT_ATOMS: atom_id res chain seq x y z
N MET A 1 -9.00 23.59 -15.04
CA MET A 1 -8.11 22.67 -15.80
C MET A 1 -8.24 21.20 -15.35
N ASP A 2 -8.18 20.89 -14.06
CA ASP A 2 -8.23 19.50 -13.56
C ASP A 2 -9.60 18.81 -13.81
N ILE A 3 -10.69 19.53 -13.61
CA ILE A 3 -12.05 19.04 -13.86
C ILE A 3 -12.28 18.85 -15.37
N GLU A 4 -11.89 19.81 -16.21
CA GLU A 4 -12.08 19.71 -17.66
C GLU A 4 -11.30 18.51 -18.25
N TYR A 5 -10.13 18.19 -17.70
CA TYR A 5 -9.38 16.98 -18.07
C TYR A 5 -10.15 15.69 -17.71
N LEU A 6 -10.82 15.65 -16.54
CA LEU A 6 -11.64 14.50 -16.16
C LEU A 6 -12.92 14.40 -17.01
N LEU A 7 -13.54 15.53 -17.36
CA LEU A 7 -14.67 15.56 -18.29
C LEU A 7 -14.28 15.05 -19.69
N TRP A 8 -13.04 15.36 -20.15
CA TRP A 8 -12.53 14.79 -21.40
C TRP A 8 -12.46 13.25 -21.33
N PHE A 9 -11.96 12.66 -20.24
CA PHE A 9 -11.97 11.21 -20.06
C PHE A 9 -13.39 10.64 -19.96
N GLN A 10 -14.29 11.34 -19.30
CA GLN A 10 -15.71 10.95 -19.22
C GLN A 10 -16.35 10.93 -20.60
N ASN A 11 -16.20 11.98 -21.40
CA ASN A 11 -16.69 12.05 -22.76
C ASN A 11 -16.08 10.96 -23.65
N PHE A 12 -14.78 10.70 -23.53
CA PHE A 12 -14.12 9.60 -24.22
C PHE A 12 -14.72 8.24 -23.83
N ARG A 13 -14.94 8.03 -22.54
CA ARG A 13 -15.57 6.81 -22.00
C ARG A 13 -16.98 6.61 -22.58
N GLU A 14 -17.78 7.65 -22.60
CA GLU A 14 -19.15 7.64 -23.14
C GLU A 14 -19.15 7.43 -24.65
N ALA A 15 -18.32 8.15 -25.40
CA ALA A 15 -18.17 8.03 -26.85
C ALA A 15 -17.72 6.62 -27.30
N THR A 16 -16.93 5.92 -26.46
CA THR A 16 -16.48 4.55 -26.73
C THR A 16 -17.42 3.48 -26.15
N GLY A 17 -18.61 3.85 -25.70
CA GLY A 17 -19.57 2.90 -25.10
C GLY A 17 -19.02 2.16 -23.87
N ASN A 18 -18.12 2.78 -23.12
CA ASN A 18 -17.47 2.22 -21.91
C ASN A 18 -16.63 0.94 -22.15
N ILE A 19 -16.23 0.63 -23.40
CA ILE A 19 -15.54 -0.62 -23.75
C ILE A 19 -14.23 -0.86 -22.95
N PHE A 20 -13.53 0.22 -22.56
CA PHE A 20 -12.28 0.15 -21.80
C PHE A 20 -12.49 0.12 -20.26
N THR A 21 -13.71 0.38 -19.79
CA THR A 21 -14.02 0.51 -18.36
C THR A 21 -13.74 -0.77 -17.56
N PRO A 22 -14.15 -1.98 -18.01
CA PRO A 22 -13.83 -3.21 -17.30
C PRO A 22 -12.33 -3.45 -17.16
N PHE A 23 -11.58 -3.17 -18.22
CA PHE A 23 -10.12 -3.29 -18.21
C PHE A 23 -9.48 -2.29 -17.22
N MET A 24 -9.86 -1.01 -17.25
CA MET A 24 -9.29 0.02 -16.39
C MET A 24 -9.63 -0.22 -14.91
N ALA A 25 -10.86 -0.65 -14.61
CA ALA A 25 -11.26 -1.01 -13.26
C ALA A 25 -10.52 -2.27 -12.78
N GLY A 26 -10.54 -3.34 -13.55
CA GLY A 26 -9.88 -4.62 -13.22
C GLY A 26 -8.37 -4.45 -13.06
N TYR A 27 -7.72 -3.67 -13.92
CA TYR A 27 -6.30 -3.37 -13.77
C TYR A 27 -6.00 -2.57 -12.49
N SER A 28 -6.81 -1.57 -12.18
CA SER A 28 -6.66 -0.77 -10.96
C SER A 28 -6.75 -1.63 -9.69
N ASP A 29 -7.69 -2.58 -9.67
CA ASP A 29 -7.85 -3.51 -8.55
C ASP A 29 -6.72 -4.56 -8.48
N PHE A 30 -6.30 -5.09 -9.64
CA PHE A 30 -5.13 -5.97 -9.74
C PHE A 30 -3.87 -5.32 -9.15
N ALA A 31 -3.61 -4.05 -9.50
CA ALA A 31 -2.41 -3.34 -9.09
C ALA A 31 -2.30 -3.15 -7.55
N VAL A 32 -3.42 -3.08 -6.83
CA VAL A 32 -3.39 -2.91 -5.36
C VAL A 32 -3.59 -4.22 -4.60
N SER A 33 -4.27 -5.21 -5.18
CA SER A 33 -4.64 -6.46 -4.50
C SER A 33 -3.60 -7.56 -4.74
N ILE A 34 -3.34 -7.90 -6.00
CA ILE A 34 -2.47 -9.03 -6.36
C ILE A 34 -1.00 -8.67 -6.20
N LEU A 35 -0.64 -7.42 -6.55
CA LEU A 35 0.73 -6.97 -6.42
C LEU A 35 1.23 -7.00 -4.96
N ALA A 36 0.33 -6.96 -3.98
CA ALA A 36 0.68 -7.07 -2.56
C ALA A 36 1.30 -8.43 -2.18
N PHE A 37 1.05 -9.49 -2.93
CA PHE A 37 1.65 -10.82 -2.70
C PHE A 37 3.07 -10.96 -3.26
N VAL A 38 3.44 -10.16 -4.26
CA VAL A 38 4.75 -10.26 -4.92
C VAL A 38 5.92 -10.05 -3.94
N PRO A 39 5.90 -9.04 -3.03
CA PRO A 39 6.94 -8.90 -2.01
C PRO A 39 7.07 -10.12 -1.10
N ALA A 40 5.95 -10.77 -0.75
CA ALA A 40 5.96 -11.96 0.09
C ALA A 40 6.67 -13.14 -0.61
N ILE A 41 6.35 -13.39 -1.87
CA ILE A 41 7.00 -14.44 -2.67
C ILE A 41 8.50 -14.15 -2.81
N ILE A 42 8.88 -12.91 -3.14
CA ILE A 42 10.28 -12.51 -3.23
C ILE A 42 10.99 -12.70 -1.88
N TYR A 43 10.35 -12.30 -0.78
CA TYR A 43 10.89 -12.38 0.56
C TYR A 43 11.09 -13.82 1.04
N TRP A 44 10.09 -14.66 0.84
CA TRP A 44 10.07 -16.03 1.34
C TRP A 44 10.88 -17.00 0.49
N CYS A 45 10.89 -16.82 -0.84
CA CYS A 45 11.42 -17.82 -1.77
C CYS A 45 12.72 -17.38 -2.48
N MET A 46 12.93 -16.07 -2.71
CA MET A 46 13.99 -15.62 -3.61
C MET A 46 15.11 -14.88 -2.89
N ASN A 47 14.80 -13.70 -2.37
CA ASN A 47 15.78 -12.80 -1.77
C ASN A 47 15.15 -11.99 -0.64
N LYS A 48 15.52 -12.31 0.58
CA LYS A 48 15.04 -11.67 1.80
C LYS A 48 15.20 -10.14 1.77
N ARG A 49 16.38 -9.64 1.33
CA ARG A 49 16.66 -8.20 1.29
C ARG A 49 15.75 -7.48 0.31
N ASN A 50 15.56 -8.05 -0.87
CA ASN A 50 14.69 -7.47 -1.90
C ASN A 50 13.23 -7.45 -1.45
N GLY A 51 12.74 -8.54 -0.83
CA GLY A 51 11.39 -8.58 -0.28
C GLY A 51 11.20 -7.56 0.84
N LEU A 52 12.15 -7.44 1.78
CA LEU A 52 12.12 -6.42 2.83
C LEU A 52 12.14 -4.99 2.27
N TYR A 53 12.93 -4.75 1.23
CA TYR A 53 12.95 -3.46 0.55
C TYR A 53 11.57 -3.08 0.01
N LEU A 54 10.88 -4.02 -0.63
CA LEU A 54 9.52 -3.81 -1.14
C LEU A 54 8.51 -3.59 0.00
N PHE A 55 8.52 -4.42 1.05
CA PHE A 55 7.64 -4.26 2.21
C PHE A 55 7.86 -2.94 2.92
N THR A 56 9.12 -2.53 3.12
CA THR A 56 9.45 -1.25 3.74
C THR A 56 8.97 -0.08 2.88
N SER A 57 9.22 -0.14 1.56
CA SER A 57 8.75 0.89 0.63
C SER A 57 7.24 1.00 0.61
N TYR A 58 6.53 -0.14 0.63
CA TYR A 58 5.08 -0.17 0.73
C TYR A 58 4.58 0.41 2.06
N GLY A 59 5.14 -0.05 3.18
CA GLY A 59 4.73 0.41 4.51
C GLY A 59 4.93 1.92 4.71
N VAL A 60 6.09 2.44 4.30
CA VAL A 60 6.38 3.89 4.32
C VAL A 60 5.42 4.65 3.40
N SER A 61 5.15 4.14 2.20
CA SER A 61 4.23 4.77 1.26
C SER A 61 2.80 4.84 1.81
N ARG A 62 2.30 3.74 2.39
CA ARG A 62 0.98 3.68 3.04
C ARG A 62 0.90 4.68 4.18
N PHE A 63 1.89 4.69 5.07
CA PHE A 63 1.97 5.60 6.20
C PHE A 63 1.91 7.07 5.75
N ILE A 64 2.76 7.47 4.80
CA ILE A 64 2.78 8.85 4.29
C ILE A 64 1.46 9.20 3.59
N ASN A 65 0.90 8.29 2.77
CA ASN A 65 -0.38 8.52 2.08
C ASN A 65 -1.52 8.77 3.06
N GLY A 66 -1.65 7.94 4.12
CA GLY A 66 -2.66 8.11 5.16
C GLY A 66 -2.54 9.47 5.86
N ILE A 67 -1.32 9.87 6.22
CA ILE A 67 -1.06 11.16 6.87
C ILE A 67 -1.36 12.33 5.94
N LEU A 68 -0.89 12.29 4.68
CA LEU A 68 -1.18 13.37 3.71
C LEU A 68 -2.68 13.53 3.46
N LYS A 69 -3.43 12.44 3.36
CA LYS A 69 -4.90 12.50 3.18
C LYS A 69 -5.59 13.25 4.31
N VAL A 70 -5.21 12.99 5.54
CA VAL A 70 -5.81 13.68 6.69
C VAL A 70 -5.24 15.08 6.92
N ILE A 71 -4.04 15.39 6.43
CA ILE A 71 -3.49 16.78 6.45
C ILE A 71 -4.30 17.66 5.49
N PHE A 72 -4.44 17.23 4.24
CA PHE A 72 -4.99 18.08 3.17
C PHE A 72 -6.51 18.04 3.07
N CYS A 73 -7.16 16.96 3.46
CA CYS A 73 -8.62 16.79 3.46
C CYS A 73 -9.32 17.18 2.13
N VAL A 74 -8.69 16.92 0.97
CA VAL A 74 -9.22 17.30 -0.35
C VAL A 74 -10.37 16.39 -0.74
N TYR A 75 -11.52 16.96 -1.07
CA TYR A 75 -12.69 16.20 -1.53
C TYR A 75 -12.49 15.59 -2.92
N ARG A 76 -13.24 14.51 -3.19
CA ARG A 76 -13.21 13.80 -4.46
C ARG A 76 -13.73 14.67 -5.62
N PRO A 77 -13.29 14.40 -6.88
CA PRO A 77 -13.69 15.22 -8.03
C PRO A 77 -15.20 15.38 -8.19
N TRP A 78 -15.98 14.33 -8.03
CA TRP A 78 -17.45 14.35 -8.14
C TRP A 78 -18.16 15.07 -6.99
N ILE A 79 -17.47 15.30 -5.87
CA ILE A 79 -17.97 16.14 -4.77
C ILE A 79 -17.68 17.61 -5.07
N ARG A 80 -16.54 17.89 -5.71
CA ARG A 80 -16.10 19.25 -6.07
C ARG A 80 -16.86 19.80 -7.27
N ASP A 81 -17.29 18.93 -8.20
CA ASP A 81 -18.04 19.30 -9.39
C ASP A 81 -19.00 18.16 -9.77
N SER A 82 -20.30 18.45 -9.74
CA SER A 82 -21.36 17.47 -9.99
C SER A 82 -21.45 16.98 -11.45
N ARG A 83 -20.75 17.64 -12.40
CA ARG A 83 -20.64 17.17 -13.78
C ARG A 83 -19.81 15.90 -13.90
N ILE A 84 -18.93 15.63 -12.93
CA ILE A 84 -18.09 14.43 -12.93
C ILE A 84 -18.93 13.24 -12.43
N ILE A 85 -19.09 12.25 -13.31
CA ILE A 85 -19.75 10.98 -13.03
C ILE A 85 -18.70 9.89 -12.95
N PRO A 86 -18.22 9.50 -11.75
CA PRO A 86 -17.24 8.43 -11.61
C PRO A 86 -17.83 7.08 -11.97
N VAL A 87 -16.99 6.12 -12.35
CA VAL A 87 -17.41 4.73 -12.53
C VAL A 87 -17.80 4.15 -11.18
N GLU A 88 -19.02 3.57 -11.08
CA GLU A 88 -19.64 3.14 -9.83
C GLU A 88 -18.77 2.15 -9.05
N ASP A 89 -18.23 1.13 -9.72
CA ASP A 89 -17.37 0.13 -9.07
C ASP A 89 -16.09 0.76 -8.50
N ALA A 90 -15.55 1.79 -9.13
CA ALA A 90 -14.37 2.48 -8.65
C ALA A 90 -14.61 3.32 -7.38
N ILE A 91 -15.86 3.75 -7.12
CA ILE A 91 -16.25 4.47 -5.90
C ILE A 91 -16.01 3.61 -4.66
N LYS A 92 -16.25 2.31 -4.74
CA LYS A 92 -16.07 1.34 -3.63
C LYS A 92 -14.63 1.37 -3.08
N SER A 93 -13.65 1.57 -3.95
CA SER A 93 -12.22 1.67 -3.59
C SER A 93 -11.74 3.11 -3.37
N ALA A 94 -12.57 4.10 -3.69
CA ALA A 94 -12.26 5.54 -3.65
C ALA A 94 -12.94 6.26 -2.49
N THR A 95 -12.99 5.63 -1.32
CA THR A 95 -13.60 6.21 -0.12
C THR A 95 -12.75 7.32 0.50
N GLY A 96 -13.40 8.32 1.12
CA GLY A 96 -12.74 9.41 1.82
C GLY A 96 -12.05 10.42 0.91
N TYR A 97 -11.01 11.09 1.44
CA TYR A 97 -10.31 12.18 0.76
C TYR A 97 -9.55 11.73 -0.50
N SER A 98 -9.46 12.65 -1.47
CA SER A 98 -8.86 12.38 -2.78
C SER A 98 -7.33 12.40 -2.77
N PHE A 99 -6.74 13.46 -2.22
CA PHE A 99 -5.33 13.79 -2.38
C PHE A 99 -4.44 13.23 -1.26
N PRO A 100 -3.29 12.67 -1.60
CA PRO A 100 -2.88 12.18 -2.91
C PRO A 100 -3.51 10.83 -3.25
N SER A 101 -3.40 10.39 -4.53
CA SER A 101 -3.94 9.11 -4.97
C SER A 101 -3.24 7.94 -4.30
N GLY A 102 -3.98 7.19 -3.46
CA GLY A 102 -3.43 6.04 -2.73
C GLY A 102 -3.06 4.88 -3.66
N HIS A 103 -3.84 4.62 -4.71
CA HIS A 103 -3.51 3.61 -5.71
C HIS A 103 -2.15 3.89 -6.34
N VAL A 104 -1.97 5.11 -6.87
CA VAL A 104 -0.72 5.49 -7.56
C VAL A 104 0.45 5.54 -6.58
N MET A 105 0.28 6.18 -5.42
CA MET A 105 1.35 6.32 -4.44
C MET A 105 1.84 4.97 -3.89
N ASN A 106 0.97 3.97 -3.77
CA ASN A 106 1.32 2.66 -3.24
C ASN A 106 1.83 1.69 -4.32
N THR A 107 1.28 1.76 -5.54
CA THR A 107 1.75 0.90 -6.64
C THR A 107 3.09 1.37 -7.23
N THR A 108 3.38 2.68 -7.17
CA THR A 108 4.66 3.22 -7.65
C THR A 108 5.88 2.58 -6.98
N PRO A 109 6.00 2.49 -5.63
CA PRO A 109 7.13 1.80 -5.02
C PRO A 109 7.10 0.29 -5.22
N MET A 110 5.93 -0.33 -5.44
CA MET A 110 5.84 -1.75 -5.73
C MET A 110 6.38 -2.07 -7.13
N PHE A 111 5.80 -1.50 -8.18
CA PHE A 111 6.31 -1.66 -9.54
C PHE A 111 7.73 -1.13 -9.69
N GLY A 112 7.99 0.09 -9.22
CA GLY A 112 9.31 0.70 -9.31
C GLY A 112 10.38 -0.11 -8.56
N GLY A 113 10.06 -0.67 -7.39
CA GLY A 113 10.94 -1.54 -6.63
C GLY A 113 11.26 -2.85 -7.36
N ILE A 114 10.23 -3.51 -7.94
CA ILE A 114 10.41 -4.70 -8.79
C ILE A 114 11.29 -4.35 -9.99
N GLY A 115 11.03 -3.22 -10.67
CA GLY A 115 11.84 -2.74 -11.77
C GLY A 115 13.30 -2.50 -11.39
N VAL A 116 13.56 -1.85 -10.25
CA VAL A 116 14.92 -1.63 -9.73
C VAL A 116 15.64 -2.94 -9.44
N ILE A 117 14.94 -3.92 -8.86
CA ILE A 117 15.51 -5.25 -8.57
C ILE A 117 15.85 -5.98 -9.87
N ALA A 118 14.98 -5.92 -10.87
CA ALA A 118 15.12 -6.65 -12.12
C ALA A 118 16.10 -6.02 -13.12
N ARG A 119 16.34 -4.71 -13.07
CA ARG A 119 16.96 -3.88 -14.12
C ARG A 119 18.30 -4.43 -14.68
N LYS A 120 19.13 -5.04 -13.84
CA LYS A 120 20.45 -5.53 -14.27
C LYS A 120 20.39 -6.80 -15.10
N LYS A 121 19.36 -7.64 -14.90
CA LYS A 121 19.25 -8.95 -15.55
C LYS A 121 18.11 -8.98 -16.57
N TYR A 122 17.04 -8.23 -16.30
CA TYR A 122 15.80 -8.26 -17.08
C TYR A 122 15.26 -6.83 -17.28
N ALA A 123 15.94 -6.00 -18.08
CA ALA A 123 15.58 -4.60 -18.31
C ALA A 123 14.12 -4.42 -18.82
N TRP A 124 13.61 -5.39 -19.59
CA TRP A 124 12.22 -5.40 -20.06
C TRP A 124 11.19 -5.41 -18.92
N ILE A 125 11.51 -6.06 -17.78
CA ILE A 125 10.64 -6.03 -16.59
C ILE A 125 10.55 -4.61 -16.04
N SER A 126 11.66 -3.88 -15.99
CA SER A 126 11.67 -2.49 -15.54
C SER A 126 10.80 -1.60 -16.45
N PHE A 127 10.83 -1.84 -17.75
CA PHE A 127 9.99 -1.15 -18.70
C PHE A 127 8.50 -1.46 -18.48
N LEU A 128 8.13 -2.74 -18.30
CA LEU A 128 6.75 -3.13 -17.96
C LEU A 128 6.29 -2.55 -16.63
N CYS A 129 7.16 -2.47 -15.64
CA CYS A 129 6.86 -1.83 -14.35
C CYS A 129 6.57 -0.33 -14.52
N ALA A 130 7.33 0.36 -15.37
CA ALA A 130 7.07 1.78 -15.69
C ALA A 130 5.71 1.97 -16.38
N ILE A 131 5.39 1.12 -17.35
CA ILE A 131 4.05 1.08 -17.98
C ILE A 131 2.97 0.81 -16.90
N GLY A 132 3.21 -0.11 -15.99
CA GLY A 132 2.28 -0.42 -14.89
C GLY A 132 1.97 0.78 -14.00
N ILE A 133 2.99 1.58 -13.66
CA ILE A 133 2.80 2.83 -12.89
C ILE A 133 1.93 3.82 -13.69
N LEU A 134 2.27 4.05 -14.96
CA LEU A 134 1.53 4.99 -15.82
C LEU A 134 0.09 4.53 -16.06
N LEU A 135 -0.11 3.24 -16.28
CA LEU A 135 -1.45 2.68 -16.47
C LEU A 135 -2.30 2.79 -15.20
N THR A 136 -1.69 2.59 -14.00
CA THR A 136 -2.39 2.86 -12.74
C THR A 136 -2.80 4.33 -12.66
N ALA A 137 -1.90 5.25 -13.00
CA ALA A 137 -2.17 6.69 -12.99
C ALA A 137 -3.35 7.06 -13.92
N ILE A 138 -3.28 6.62 -15.16
CA ILE A 138 -4.30 6.86 -16.19
C ILE A 138 -5.64 6.23 -15.77
N SER A 139 -5.64 5.01 -15.24
CA SER A 139 -6.87 4.34 -14.81
C SER A 139 -7.64 5.14 -13.75
N ARG A 140 -6.95 5.79 -12.80
CA ARG A 140 -7.63 6.59 -11.76
C ARG A 140 -8.27 7.87 -12.30
N ASN A 141 -7.66 8.51 -13.31
CA ASN A 141 -8.25 9.64 -14.00
C ASN A 141 -9.41 9.19 -14.91
N TYR A 142 -9.23 8.12 -15.69
CA TYR A 142 -10.25 7.53 -16.55
C TYR A 142 -11.52 7.14 -15.77
N LEU A 143 -11.36 6.56 -14.59
CA LEU A 143 -12.46 6.16 -13.73
C LEU A 143 -13.13 7.34 -13.00
N GLY A 144 -12.62 8.57 -13.16
CA GLY A 144 -13.19 9.80 -12.59
C GLY A 144 -13.02 9.93 -11.07
N VAL A 145 -12.11 9.17 -10.45
CA VAL A 145 -11.99 9.09 -8.99
C VAL A 145 -10.83 9.89 -8.39
N HIS A 146 -9.93 10.39 -9.23
CA HIS A 146 -8.81 11.25 -8.86
C HIS A 146 -8.52 12.29 -9.93
N THR A 147 -8.08 13.48 -9.53
CA THR A 147 -7.58 14.50 -10.45
C THR A 147 -6.16 14.17 -10.93
N PRO A 148 -5.67 14.81 -12.02
CA PRO A 148 -4.27 14.68 -12.44
C PRO A 148 -3.27 15.05 -11.34
N GLN A 149 -3.59 16.06 -10.51
CA GLN A 149 -2.75 16.48 -9.38
C GLN A 149 -2.65 15.38 -8.32
N ASP A 150 -3.77 14.72 -7.97
CA ASP A 150 -3.77 13.62 -7.01
C ASP A 150 -2.83 12.49 -7.46
N VAL A 151 -2.88 12.19 -8.74
CA VAL A 151 -2.11 11.12 -9.40
C VAL A 151 -0.63 11.49 -9.50
N PHE A 152 -0.34 12.69 -10.00
CA PHE A 152 1.03 13.18 -10.19
C PHE A 152 1.79 13.27 -8.88
N VAL A 153 1.17 13.88 -7.86
CA VAL A 153 1.76 13.98 -6.51
C VAL A 153 1.91 12.60 -5.88
N GLY A 154 0.92 11.71 -6.04
CA GLY A 154 1.03 10.32 -5.59
C GLY A 154 2.22 9.59 -6.21
N MET A 155 2.47 9.78 -7.50
CA MET A 155 3.62 9.21 -8.21
C MET A 155 4.95 9.79 -7.69
N ILE A 156 5.05 11.11 -7.54
CA ILE A 156 6.26 11.76 -7.00
C ILE A 156 6.58 11.21 -5.60
N PHE A 157 5.62 11.20 -4.67
CA PHE A 157 5.86 10.67 -3.33
C PHE A 157 6.23 9.19 -3.36
N GLY A 158 5.59 8.37 -4.21
CA GLY A 158 5.96 6.98 -4.40
C GLY A 158 7.40 6.79 -4.86
N LEU A 159 7.87 7.61 -5.81
CA LEU A 159 9.28 7.62 -6.28
C LEU A 159 10.25 8.10 -5.21
N LEU A 160 9.89 9.14 -4.45
CA LEU A 160 10.70 9.62 -3.32
C LEU A 160 10.85 8.55 -2.24
N VAL A 161 9.76 7.87 -1.88
CA VAL A 161 9.80 6.74 -0.95
C VAL A 161 10.76 5.66 -1.46
N LEU A 162 10.63 5.26 -2.72
CA LEU A 162 11.50 4.26 -3.33
C LEU A 162 12.98 4.66 -3.25
N TYR A 163 13.29 5.92 -3.55
CA TYR A 163 14.65 6.45 -3.51
C TYR A 163 15.21 6.47 -2.08
N PHE A 164 14.48 7.06 -1.12
CA PHE A 164 14.98 7.19 0.25
C PHE A 164 15.09 5.83 0.96
N VAL A 165 14.14 4.93 0.77
CA VAL A 165 14.23 3.58 1.31
C VAL A 165 15.42 2.84 0.73
N ALA A 166 15.72 2.98 -0.57
CA ALA A 166 16.93 2.39 -1.18
C ALA A 166 18.22 2.94 -0.55
N LYS A 167 18.29 4.26 -0.27
CA LYS A 167 19.43 4.87 0.41
C LYS A 167 19.59 4.37 1.85
N ILE A 168 18.49 4.26 2.60
CA ILE A 168 18.49 3.71 3.96
C ILE A 168 18.97 2.24 3.94
N PHE A 169 18.47 1.41 3.02
CA PHE A 169 18.93 0.02 2.90
C PHE A 169 20.40 -0.09 2.53
N ALA A 170 20.89 0.78 1.64
CA ALA A 170 22.30 0.82 1.29
C ALA A 170 23.18 1.26 2.48
N TYR A 171 22.69 2.20 3.30
CA TYR A 171 23.38 2.64 4.51
C TYR A 171 23.41 1.54 5.58
N ILE A 172 22.26 0.89 5.85
CA ILE A 172 22.15 -0.19 6.84
C ILE A 172 23.05 -1.38 6.49
N VAL A 173 23.23 -1.68 5.20
CA VAL A 173 24.14 -2.76 4.77
C VAL A 173 25.59 -2.48 5.16
N LYS A 174 25.99 -1.20 5.16
CA LYS A 174 27.35 -0.79 5.57
C LYS A 174 27.46 -0.62 7.10
N ASN A 175 26.33 -0.38 7.78
CA ASN A 175 26.25 -0.07 9.20
C ASN A 175 25.10 -0.86 9.85
N PRO A 176 25.19 -2.20 9.98
CA PRO A 176 24.09 -3.05 10.44
C PRO A 176 23.60 -2.71 11.87
N GLU A 177 24.49 -2.21 12.72
CA GLU A 177 24.20 -1.78 14.09
C GLU A 177 23.24 -0.57 14.14
N LYS A 178 23.21 0.22 13.07
CA LYS A 178 22.33 1.40 12.98
C LYS A 178 20.88 1.08 12.62
N GLU A 179 20.57 -0.14 12.17
CA GLU A 179 19.22 -0.53 11.76
C GLU A 179 18.18 -0.31 12.88
N ASN A 180 18.57 -0.57 14.15
CA ASN A 180 17.65 -0.37 15.28
C ASN A 180 17.24 1.08 15.48
N TYR A 181 18.11 2.05 15.15
CA TYR A 181 17.75 3.47 15.23
C TYR A 181 16.70 3.85 14.18
N PHE A 182 16.79 3.28 12.97
CA PHE A 182 15.73 3.49 11.94
C PHE A 182 14.41 2.87 12.35
N ILE A 183 14.43 1.66 12.95
CA ILE A 183 13.23 1.01 13.48
C ILE A 183 12.61 1.87 14.59
N ALA A 184 13.40 2.30 15.56
CA ALA A 184 12.94 3.13 16.68
C ALA A 184 12.36 4.48 16.17
N ALA A 185 13.05 5.16 15.26
CA ALA A 185 12.58 6.40 14.66
C ALA A 185 11.23 6.20 13.94
N GLY A 186 11.09 5.11 13.17
CA GLY A 186 9.84 4.77 12.50
C GLY A 186 8.69 4.52 13.48
N LEU A 187 8.95 3.84 14.60
CA LEU A 187 7.95 3.60 15.65
C LEU A 187 7.56 4.90 16.38
N ILE A 188 8.51 5.80 16.64
CA ILE A 188 8.22 7.13 17.17
C ILE A 188 7.31 7.90 16.21
N LEU A 189 7.59 7.86 14.89
CA LEU A 189 6.72 8.47 13.89
C LEU A 189 5.31 7.85 13.89
N CYS A 190 5.16 6.54 14.09
CA CYS A 190 3.85 5.90 14.22
C CYS A 190 3.07 6.44 15.45
N VAL A 191 3.73 6.60 16.60
CA VAL A 191 3.10 7.18 17.81
C VAL A 191 2.70 8.63 17.58
N LEU A 192 3.58 9.45 17.01
CA LEU A 192 3.28 10.85 16.69
C LEU A 192 2.12 10.95 15.68
N ALA A 193 2.06 10.07 14.70
CA ALA A 193 0.97 10.01 13.74
C ALA A 193 -0.38 9.67 14.40
N VAL A 194 -0.41 8.71 15.33
CA VAL A 194 -1.62 8.38 16.12
C VAL A 194 -2.09 9.60 16.91
N ILE A 195 -1.17 10.27 17.61
CA ILE A 195 -1.48 11.48 18.38
C ILE A 195 -2.04 12.58 17.45
N TYR A 196 -1.40 12.81 16.32
CA TYR A 196 -1.83 13.81 15.34
C TYR A 196 -3.23 13.52 14.80
N VAL A 197 -3.46 12.29 14.30
CA VAL A 197 -4.73 11.88 13.69
C VAL A 197 -5.88 11.96 14.69
N LYS A 198 -5.64 11.63 15.96
CA LYS A 198 -6.65 11.68 17.03
C LYS A 198 -7.03 13.12 17.42
N ASN A 199 -6.07 14.04 17.43
CA ASN A 199 -6.28 15.39 17.93
C ASN A 199 -6.55 16.44 16.83
N LYS A 200 -6.44 16.06 15.54
CA LYS A 200 -6.72 16.96 14.43
C LYS A 200 -8.21 17.27 14.32
N SER A 201 -8.52 18.54 14.05
CA SER A 201 -9.87 18.97 13.63
C SER A 201 -10.09 18.64 12.16
N TYR A 202 -11.17 17.93 11.84
CA TYR A 202 -11.56 17.55 10.48
C TYR A 202 -12.67 18.45 9.95
N PRO A 203 -12.73 18.71 8.63
CA PRO A 203 -13.88 19.39 8.03
C PRO A 203 -15.17 18.61 8.31
N MET A 204 -16.23 19.35 8.66
CA MET A 204 -17.56 18.80 8.96
C MET A 204 -18.59 19.40 7.99
N ASP A 205 -18.36 19.20 6.68
CA ASP A 205 -19.20 19.75 5.64
C ASP A 205 -20.34 18.78 5.29
N TYR A 206 -21.54 19.32 5.14
CA TYR A 206 -22.77 18.56 4.89
C TYR A 206 -23.37 18.95 3.54
N VAL A 207 -23.91 17.95 2.82
CA VAL A 207 -24.76 18.13 1.65
C VAL A 207 -26.04 17.32 1.90
N ASP A 208 -27.20 17.95 1.74
CA ASP A 208 -28.53 17.35 1.97
C ASP A 208 -28.63 16.65 3.35
N GLY A 209 -28.07 17.27 4.39
CA GLY A 209 -28.07 16.75 5.76
C GLY A 209 -27.14 15.54 6.00
N LYS A 210 -26.37 15.11 4.99
CA LYS A 210 -25.39 14.01 5.11
C LYS A 210 -23.97 14.56 5.10
N LEU A 211 -23.15 14.03 6.00
CA LEU A 211 -21.73 14.37 6.06
C LEU A 211 -21.01 13.89 4.79
N ILE A 212 -20.32 14.81 4.12
CA ILE A 212 -19.63 14.52 2.84
C ILE A 212 -18.54 13.45 3.01
N VAL A 213 -17.71 13.59 4.03
CA VAL A 213 -16.67 12.61 4.39
C VAL A 213 -16.73 12.39 5.90
N ASP A 214 -16.91 11.15 6.33
CA ASP A 214 -16.88 10.80 7.76
C ASP A 214 -15.43 10.83 8.29
N PRO A 215 -15.09 11.77 9.19
CA PRO A 215 -13.75 11.85 9.79
C PRO A 215 -13.36 10.58 10.54
N LYS A 216 -14.31 9.92 11.22
CA LYS A 216 -14.06 8.65 11.93
C LYS A 216 -13.60 7.56 10.98
N LYS A 217 -14.17 7.52 9.76
CA LYS A 217 -13.72 6.60 8.73
C LYS A 217 -12.30 6.93 8.26
N MET A 218 -11.99 8.21 8.05
CA MET A 218 -10.64 8.66 7.66
C MET A 218 -9.58 8.35 8.71
N MET A 219 -9.91 8.60 9.98
CA MET A 219 -9.06 8.20 11.11
C MET A 219 -8.79 6.70 11.08
N SER A 220 -9.85 5.90 10.99
CA SER A 220 -9.80 4.44 10.98
C SER A 220 -8.99 3.89 9.80
N ASP A 221 -9.08 4.50 8.61
CA ASP A 221 -8.27 4.12 7.46
C ASP A 221 -6.79 4.48 7.66
N THR A 222 -6.49 5.62 8.28
CA THR A 222 -5.12 6.02 8.63
C THR A 222 -4.52 5.09 9.69
N TYR A 223 -5.30 4.61 10.66
CA TYR A 223 -4.84 3.58 11.62
C TYR A 223 -4.42 2.27 10.94
N LYS A 224 -5.09 1.85 9.86
CA LYS A 224 -4.62 0.71 9.02
C LYS A 224 -3.23 0.97 8.46
N ASP A 225 -3.02 2.16 7.90
CA ASP A 225 -1.77 2.53 7.27
C ASP A 225 -0.61 2.60 8.28
N ILE A 226 -0.87 3.14 9.48
CA ILE A 226 0.08 3.13 10.59
C ILE A 226 0.37 1.69 11.04
N GLY A 227 -0.66 0.83 11.14
CA GLY A 227 -0.52 -0.59 11.50
C GLY A 227 0.35 -1.37 10.52
N ILE A 228 0.19 -1.14 9.20
CA ILE A 228 1.05 -1.73 8.17
C ILE A 228 2.52 -1.37 8.43
N PHE A 229 2.82 -0.08 8.60
CA PHE A 229 4.19 0.38 8.79
C PHE A 229 4.79 -0.13 10.10
N ALA A 230 4.07 -0.03 11.21
CA ALA A 230 4.50 -0.57 12.50
C ALA A 230 4.75 -2.09 12.46
N GLY A 231 3.88 -2.84 11.76
CA GLY A 231 4.01 -4.28 11.55
C GLY A 231 5.26 -4.65 10.75
N VAL A 232 5.62 -3.85 9.73
CA VAL A 232 6.89 -4.01 8.99
C VAL A 232 8.09 -3.80 9.91
N LEU A 233 8.08 -2.74 10.72
CA LEU A 233 9.21 -2.39 11.60
C LEU A 233 9.42 -3.43 12.70
N ILE A 234 8.38 -3.78 13.44
CA ILE A 234 8.46 -4.77 14.53
C ILE A 234 8.69 -6.17 13.97
N GLY A 235 8.02 -6.53 12.85
CA GLY A 235 8.27 -7.79 12.16
C GLY A 235 9.74 -7.92 11.75
N ARG A 236 10.34 -6.86 11.22
CA ARG A 236 11.77 -6.86 10.88
C ARG A 236 12.66 -6.96 12.11
N TYR A 237 12.35 -6.25 13.20
CA TYR A 237 13.10 -6.36 14.44
C TYR A 237 13.11 -7.79 14.98
N VAL A 238 11.94 -8.41 15.06
CA VAL A 238 11.80 -9.80 15.56
C VAL A 238 12.50 -10.78 14.62
N GLU A 239 12.32 -10.62 13.31
CA GLU A 239 12.93 -11.50 12.33
C GLU A 239 14.46 -11.47 12.40
N LYS A 240 15.08 -10.28 12.44
CA LYS A 240 16.53 -10.17 12.45
C LYS A 240 17.16 -10.63 13.78
N THR A 241 16.44 -10.49 14.89
CA THR A 241 16.96 -10.79 16.22
C THR A 241 16.78 -12.27 16.57
N PHE A 242 15.59 -12.80 16.37
CA PHE A 242 15.18 -14.11 16.87
C PHE A 242 15.02 -15.15 15.77
N VAL A 243 14.41 -14.82 14.65
CA VAL A 243 14.09 -15.80 13.60
C VAL A 243 15.28 -16.09 12.73
N LYS A 244 15.91 -15.06 12.17
CA LYS A 244 17.14 -15.14 11.32
C LYS A 244 16.98 -16.15 10.17
N PHE A 245 15.81 -16.12 9.49
CA PHE A 245 15.57 -17.03 8.40
C PHE A 245 16.38 -16.61 7.14
N SER A 246 16.58 -17.59 6.24
CA SER A 246 17.10 -17.33 4.90
C SER A 246 16.25 -18.11 3.88
N PRO A 247 15.90 -17.51 2.72
CA PRO A 247 15.17 -18.20 1.66
C PRO A 247 15.94 -19.45 1.17
N ASP A 248 15.18 -20.46 0.75
CA ASP A 248 15.73 -21.72 0.24
C ASP A 248 15.85 -21.72 -1.29
N GLY A 249 15.62 -20.58 -1.93
CA GLY A 249 15.53 -20.44 -3.39
C GLY A 249 14.16 -20.85 -3.93
N LEU A 250 13.99 -20.68 -5.25
CA LEU A 250 12.79 -21.13 -5.96
C LEU A 250 12.88 -22.62 -6.20
N ASN A 251 12.12 -23.41 -5.44
CA ASN A 251 11.92 -24.84 -5.61
C ASN A 251 10.46 -25.18 -5.29
N ILE A 252 10.01 -26.39 -5.64
CA ILE A 252 8.62 -26.82 -5.47
C ILE A 252 8.15 -26.65 -4.01
N LYS A 253 9.00 -27.05 -3.04
CA LYS A 253 8.68 -26.96 -1.61
C LYS A 253 8.48 -25.50 -1.18
N SER A 254 9.40 -24.59 -1.57
CA SER A 254 9.30 -23.15 -1.22
C SER A 254 8.07 -22.50 -1.86
N VAL A 255 7.73 -22.88 -3.09
CA VAL A 255 6.52 -22.38 -3.77
C VAL A 255 5.26 -22.87 -3.07
N LEU A 256 5.16 -24.16 -2.72
CA LEU A 256 4.01 -24.70 -1.99
C LEU A 256 3.83 -24.00 -0.63
N LEU A 257 4.92 -23.83 0.13
CA LEU A 257 4.88 -23.07 1.39
C LEU A 257 4.49 -21.61 1.18
N ALA A 258 4.96 -20.95 0.12
CA ALA A 258 4.54 -19.59 -0.20
C ALA A 258 3.04 -19.52 -0.54
N VAL A 259 2.49 -20.46 -1.26
CA VAL A 259 1.04 -20.55 -1.55
C VAL A 259 0.25 -20.68 -0.25
N ILE A 260 0.65 -21.60 0.65
CA ILE A 260 0.00 -21.75 1.97
C ILE A 260 0.11 -20.42 2.77
N GLY A 261 1.29 -19.79 2.76
CA GLY A 261 1.48 -18.48 3.40
C GLY A 261 0.58 -17.39 2.82
N CYS A 262 0.38 -17.35 1.51
CA CYS A 262 -0.53 -16.42 0.85
C CYS A 262 -2.01 -16.69 1.21
N VAL A 263 -2.42 -17.95 1.32
CA VAL A 263 -3.78 -18.31 1.77
C VAL A 263 -4.01 -17.85 3.21
N LEU A 264 -3.06 -18.10 4.11
CA LEU A 264 -3.13 -17.62 5.50
C LEU A 264 -3.10 -16.09 5.58
N TYR A 265 -2.26 -15.44 4.77
CA TYR A 265 -2.26 -13.97 4.62
C TYR A 265 -3.66 -13.46 4.25
N HIS A 266 -4.30 -14.06 3.25
CA HIS A 266 -5.64 -13.70 2.83
C HIS A 266 -6.67 -13.88 3.97
N TYR A 267 -6.61 -14.99 4.68
CA TYR A 267 -7.47 -15.27 5.83
C TYR A 267 -7.28 -14.24 6.96
N ILE A 268 -6.03 -13.89 7.31
CA ILE A 268 -5.72 -12.85 8.30
C ILE A 268 -6.25 -11.49 7.81
N HIS A 269 -6.09 -11.18 6.54
CA HIS A 269 -6.51 -9.89 5.99
C HIS A 269 -8.03 -9.68 6.05
N TYR A 270 -8.82 -10.71 5.76
CA TYR A 270 -10.28 -10.58 5.64
C TYR A 270 -11.03 -11.18 6.83
N GLY A 271 -10.63 -12.34 7.33
CA GLY A 271 -11.34 -13.04 8.40
C GLY A 271 -10.98 -12.54 9.79
N PHE A 272 -9.68 -12.37 10.08
CA PHE A 272 -9.22 -11.96 11.42
C PHE A 272 -9.55 -10.49 11.72
N ARG A 273 -9.61 -9.65 10.71
CA ARG A 273 -9.89 -8.22 10.86
C ARG A 273 -11.20 -7.93 11.59
N ASP A 274 -12.27 -8.61 11.24
CA ASP A 274 -13.58 -8.29 11.79
C ASP A 274 -13.67 -8.74 13.25
N ILE A 275 -13.05 -9.87 13.60
CA ILE A 275 -12.92 -10.34 14.99
C ILE A 275 -12.15 -9.31 15.86
N VAL A 276 -11.01 -8.83 15.36
CA VAL A 276 -10.19 -7.86 16.09
C VAL A 276 -10.91 -6.51 16.24
N ARG A 277 -11.69 -6.10 15.24
CA ARG A 277 -12.50 -4.87 15.28
C ARG A 277 -13.64 -4.97 16.30
N GLU A 278 -14.25 -6.13 16.44
CA GLU A 278 -15.27 -6.38 17.44
C GLU A 278 -14.69 -6.31 18.86
N LEU A 279 -13.52 -6.89 19.09
CA LEU A 279 -12.86 -6.92 20.38
C LEU A 279 -12.22 -5.59 20.81
N MET A 280 -11.60 -4.85 19.87
CA MET A 280 -10.77 -3.66 20.18
C MET A 280 -11.39 -2.34 19.70
N GLY A 281 -12.58 -2.39 19.06
CA GLY A 281 -13.17 -1.26 18.39
C GLY A 281 -12.56 -1.01 17.00
N LYS A 282 -13.21 -0.13 16.22
CA LYS A 282 -12.92 0.04 14.80
C LYS A 282 -11.48 0.52 14.54
N ASP A 283 -11.00 1.47 15.29
CA ASP A 283 -9.70 2.13 15.03
C ASP A 283 -8.53 1.24 15.44
N LEU A 284 -8.50 0.82 16.71
CA LEU A 284 -7.47 -0.09 17.20
C LEU A 284 -7.54 -1.46 16.52
N GLY A 285 -8.74 -1.96 16.21
CA GLY A 285 -8.92 -3.20 15.47
C GLY A 285 -8.36 -3.14 14.05
N ASN A 286 -8.52 -2.00 13.36
CA ASN A 286 -7.91 -1.79 12.05
C ASN A 286 -6.39 -1.70 12.12
N PHE A 287 -5.84 -0.99 13.11
CA PHE A 287 -4.40 -0.98 13.37
C PHE A 287 -3.88 -2.39 13.64
N ALA A 288 -4.46 -3.09 14.62
CA ALA A 288 -4.01 -4.39 15.06
C ALA A 288 -4.09 -5.46 13.96
N SER A 289 -5.16 -5.45 13.15
CA SER A 289 -5.31 -6.40 12.04
C SER A 289 -4.23 -6.21 10.97
N MET A 290 -3.93 -4.97 10.59
CA MET A 290 -2.90 -4.68 9.59
C MET A 290 -1.48 -4.85 10.13
N PHE A 291 -1.26 -4.53 11.41
CA PHE A 291 -0.03 -4.85 12.12
C PHE A 291 0.22 -6.37 12.12
N SER A 292 -0.78 -7.15 12.53
CA SER A 292 -0.69 -8.62 12.59
C SER A 292 -0.42 -9.23 11.22
N LEU A 293 -1.01 -8.68 10.17
CA LEU A 293 -0.79 -9.11 8.79
C LEU A 293 0.69 -8.97 8.38
N MET A 294 1.28 -7.78 8.60
CA MET A 294 2.68 -7.54 8.27
C MET A 294 3.63 -8.29 9.20
N PHE A 295 3.31 -8.36 10.47
CA PHE A 295 4.08 -9.12 11.46
C PHE A 295 4.10 -10.62 11.13
N PHE A 296 2.94 -11.19 10.77
CA PHE A 296 2.85 -12.57 10.27
C PHE A 296 3.77 -12.77 9.07
N THR A 297 3.66 -11.89 8.08
CA THR A 297 4.38 -12.02 6.81
C THR A 297 5.89 -11.95 6.98
N ILE A 298 6.37 -11.06 7.85
CA ILE A 298 7.81 -10.75 7.97
C ILE A 298 8.48 -11.56 9.09
N ALA A 299 7.77 -11.93 10.15
CA ALA A 299 8.35 -12.62 11.30
C ALA A 299 7.78 -14.02 11.54
N LEU A 300 6.46 -14.20 11.61
CA LEU A 300 5.89 -15.48 12.01
C LEU A 300 5.97 -16.55 10.93
N TRP A 301 5.57 -16.23 9.69
CA TRP A 301 5.67 -17.20 8.60
C TRP A 301 7.11 -17.65 8.32
N PRO A 302 8.12 -16.76 8.35
CA PRO A 302 9.53 -17.17 8.30
C PRO A 302 9.98 -18.18 9.36
N VAL A 303 9.36 -18.24 10.55
CA VAL A 303 9.63 -19.31 11.52
C VAL A 303 9.26 -20.67 10.92
N VAL A 304 8.07 -20.76 10.33
CA VAL A 304 7.60 -21.97 9.66
C VAL A 304 8.55 -22.38 8.53
N LEU A 305 8.92 -21.41 7.68
CA LEU A 305 9.87 -21.63 6.57
C LEU A 305 11.22 -22.15 7.06
N LYS A 306 11.71 -21.63 8.20
CA LYS A 306 12.96 -22.05 8.81
C LYS A 306 12.89 -23.48 9.35
N ILE A 307 11.80 -23.86 10.00
CA ILE A 307 11.57 -25.24 10.50
C ILE A 307 11.58 -26.21 9.34
N PHE A 308 10.83 -25.95 8.29
CA PHE A 308 10.77 -26.82 7.12
C PHE A 308 12.09 -26.87 6.31
N LYS A 309 12.97 -25.84 6.45
CA LYS A 309 14.31 -25.88 5.87
C LYS A 309 15.25 -26.76 6.68
N ALA A 310 15.20 -26.71 8.00
CA ALA A 310 16.06 -27.46 8.91
C ALA A 310 15.79 -28.99 8.86
N SER A 311 14.62 -29.41 8.34
CA SER A 311 14.25 -30.82 8.19
C SER A 311 14.81 -31.48 6.92
N LYS A 312 15.83 -30.88 6.28
CA LYS A 312 16.67 -31.46 5.24
C LYS A 312 17.98 -31.95 5.83
#